data_61ff5ba978fe40d2b36e23fc45859ac8
#
_entry.id   61ff5ba978fe40d2b36e23fc45859ac8
#
_cell.length_a   1.000
_cell.length_b   1.000
_cell.length_c   1.000
_cell.angle_alpha   90.00
_cell.angle_beta   90.00
_cell.angle_gamma   90.00
#
_symmetry.space_group_name_H-M   'P 1'
#
loop_
_entity.id
_entity.type
_entity.pdbx_description
1 polymer ?
#
loop_
_entity_poly.entity_id
_entity_poly.type
_entity_poly.pdbx_seq_one_letter_code
_entity_poly.pdbx_strand_id
1 'polypeptide(L)'
;MLKILALGYRQRVKIKRRSRCGAEKRVVLKIKRTKERADDERVSMVGFFGPEQKELVQMMYGSASEDYLLLLESLGDFFEKEIEPTARQIDVKAEFPRENIRKLFEQGFTSMGFPKDFGGLELPWPIYVAAMEMCGKACASTALSLAIHGTCCEGVRQFSNASQKKEYLPPMISGKKFAGFSLTEPGSGSDARNLQTTARLEGGQWVVNGTKMFTTNGGYCDLYFLFAKTPKGPSAFLVDAKSAKSSKHIDKLGYRGSVTAEVVFENARVPKETLVGTEGEGFEYAKKMLFGGRVTVGAISTGIARAAFDKAVKYSTERTAFGKPLSDFEMIQSKLADMLTDINASRMMVYRAAYLKDRGKPFESEAAQAKVFASEHGLRVCDEAIQIHGGYGYADEFDVHRHWRDSRLNTVGEGTSEIMRLIISKHIIKG
;
A
#
# COMPACT_ATOMS: atom_id res chain seq x y z
N MET A 1 19.49 -13.44 3.65
CA MET A 1 20.22 -12.97 4.83
C MET A 1 19.58 -11.66 5.27
N LEU A 2 18.55 -11.75 6.15
CA LEU A 2 17.82 -10.58 6.66
C LEU A 2 18.68 -9.91 7.72
N LYS A 3 19.20 -8.73 7.43
CA LYS A 3 19.66 -7.80 8.46
C LYS A 3 18.48 -6.94 8.89
N ILE A 4 17.69 -7.41 9.84
CA ILE A 4 16.92 -6.50 10.67
C ILE A 4 17.94 -5.84 11.59
N LEU A 5 18.30 -4.61 11.30
CA LEU A 5 19.22 -3.82 12.12
C LEU A 5 18.58 -3.59 13.48
N ALA A 6 19.08 -4.32 14.49
CA ALA A 6 18.76 -4.12 15.89
C ALA A 6 19.40 -2.81 16.36
N LEU A 7 18.69 -1.72 16.32
CA LEU A 7 18.93 -0.58 17.17
C LEU A 7 18.39 -0.93 18.57
N GLY A 8 19.25 -1.49 19.36
CA GLY A 8 19.11 -1.44 20.81
C GLY A 8 18.48 -2.62 21.55
N TYR A 9 18.04 -3.74 20.94
CA TYR A 9 17.37 -4.81 21.69
C TYR A 9 17.87 -6.22 21.37
N ARG A 10 18.28 -6.97 22.41
CA ARG A 10 18.66 -8.39 22.29
C ARG A 10 17.64 -9.27 23.04
N GLN A 11 16.65 -9.81 22.35
CA GLN A 11 16.07 -11.11 22.70
C GLN A 11 16.15 -12.03 21.49
N ARG A 12 16.47 -13.31 21.74
CA ARG A 12 16.50 -14.33 20.70
C ARG A 12 15.11 -14.98 20.63
N VAL A 13 14.36 -14.73 19.58
CA VAL A 13 13.15 -15.48 19.27
C VAL A 13 13.54 -16.70 18.43
N LYS A 14 13.27 -17.90 18.94
CA LYS A 14 13.48 -19.15 18.22
C LYS A 14 12.16 -19.57 17.56
N ILE A 15 12.04 -19.39 16.25
CA ILE A 15 10.93 -19.96 15.49
C ILE A 15 11.26 -21.44 15.21
N LYS A 16 10.59 -22.36 15.91
CA LYS A 16 10.67 -23.80 15.62
C LYS A 16 9.72 -24.13 14.50
N ARG A 17 10.23 -24.62 13.38
CA ARG A 17 9.45 -25.23 12.31
C ARG A 17 9.70 -26.72 12.26
N ARG A 18 8.62 -27.50 12.14
CA ARG A 18 8.69 -28.89 11.70
C ARG A 18 8.67 -28.90 10.17
N SER A 19 9.80 -29.19 9.55
CA SER A 19 9.84 -29.58 8.13
C SER A 19 9.86 -31.09 8.02
N ARG A 20 9.16 -31.63 7.03
CA ARG A 20 9.17 -33.08 6.73
C ARG A 20 10.47 -33.56 6.06
N CYS A 21 11.48 -32.73 5.94
CA CYS A 21 12.78 -33.13 5.38
C CYS A 21 13.91 -32.43 6.14
N GLY A 22 14.81 -33.23 6.68
CA GLY A 22 15.77 -33.01 7.74
C GLY A 22 16.90 -31.98 7.52
N ALA A 23 16.60 -30.73 7.27
CA ALA A 23 17.60 -29.66 7.36
C ALA A 23 17.00 -28.43 8.04
N GLU A 24 17.31 -28.23 9.33
CA GLU A 24 16.95 -27.03 10.08
C GLU A 24 17.81 -25.83 9.63
N LYS A 25 17.20 -24.88 8.92
CA LYS A 25 17.77 -23.52 8.78
C LYS A 25 17.16 -22.62 9.83
N ARG A 26 17.97 -22.20 10.82
CA ARG A 26 17.56 -21.28 11.89
C ARG A 26 17.58 -19.83 11.38
N VAL A 27 16.44 -19.17 11.36
CA VAL A 27 16.33 -17.71 11.24
C VAL A 27 16.28 -17.15 12.68
N VAL A 28 17.23 -16.30 13.06
CA VAL A 28 17.29 -15.68 14.38
C VAL A 28 16.99 -14.20 14.26
N LEU A 29 15.82 -13.79 14.70
CA LEU A 29 15.46 -12.39 14.94
C LEU A 29 16.01 -11.97 16.32
N LYS A 30 16.83 -10.91 16.36
CA LYS A 30 17.33 -10.34 17.63
C LYS A 30 16.50 -9.11 17.98
N ILE A 31 15.69 -9.19 19.06
CA ILE A 31 14.91 -8.08 19.60
C ILE A 31 15.43 -7.76 21.01
N LYS A 32 15.67 -6.49 21.31
CA LYS A 32 16.01 -6.00 22.67
C LYS A 32 14.79 -5.31 23.30
N ARG A 33 14.42 -5.69 24.51
CA ARG A 33 13.50 -4.91 25.36
C ARG A 33 14.29 -3.96 26.25
N THR A 34 13.87 -2.70 26.34
CA THR A 34 14.27 -1.79 27.42
C THR A 34 13.17 -1.74 28.47
N LYS A 35 13.59 -1.83 29.72
CA LYS A 35 12.75 -1.96 30.91
C LYS A 35 12.18 -0.64 31.46
N GLU A 36 12.04 0.41 30.66
CA GLU A 36 11.66 1.75 31.13
C GLU A 36 10.37 2.29 30.49
N ARG A 37 9.30 1.51 30.44
CA ARG A 37 7.95 2.03 30.10
C ARG A 37 6.87 1.21 30.82
N ALA A 38 6.91 1.19 32.16
CA ALA A 38 5.88 0.50 32.95
C ALA A 38 4.82 1.44 33.56
N ASP A 39 4.96 2.77 33.48
CA ASP A 39 4.16 3.69 34.29
C ASP A 39 3.35 4.75 33.52
N ASP A 40 3.07 4.54 32.21
CA ASP A 40 2.23 5.51 31.48
C ASP A 40 1.17 4.82 30.58
N GLU A 41 0.24 4.13 31.22
CA GLU A 41 -0.89 3.48 30.51
C GLU A 41 -1.86 4.49 29.84
N ARG A 42 -1.77 5.78 30.14
CA ARG A 42 -2.61 6.83 29.54
C ARG A 42 -2.09 7.35 28.20
N VAL A 43 -0.84 7.08 27.83
CA VAL A 43 -0.20 7.55 26.57
C VAL A 43 -0.19 6.49 25.46
N SER A 44 -0.64 5.26 25.72
CA SER A 44 -0.51 4.13 24.79
C SER A 44 -1.42 4.18 23.54
N MET A 45 -2.29 5.18 23.39
CA MET A 45 -3.15 5.33 22.18
C MET A 45 -2.43 5.91 20.97
N VAL A 46 -1.20 6.41 21.11
CA VAL A 46 -0.48 7.19 20.08
C VAL A 46 0.57 6.38 19.30
N GLY A 47 0.79 5.11 19.62
CA GLY A 47 1.78 4.28 18.92
C GLY A 47 1.42 3.99 17.45
N PHE A 48 2.44 3.67 16.62
CA PHE A 48 2.23 3.27 15.22
C PHE A 48 1.46 1.96 15.09
N PHE A 49 1.70 1.02 16.00
CA PHE A 49 0.96 -0.23 16.11
C PHE A 49 0.09 -0.17 17.37
N GLY A 50 -1.15 0.26 17.19
CA GLY A 50 -2.10 0.53 18.26
C GLY A 50 -2.74 -0.72 18.89
N PRO A 51 -3.42 -0.57 20.04
CA PRO A 51 -4.06 -1.67 20.77
C PRO A 51 -5.12 -2.39 19.90
N GLU A 52 -5.89 -1.67 19.09
CA GLU A 52 -6.94 -2.25 18.25
C GLU A 52 -6.36 -3.16 17.14
N GLN A 53 -5.19 -2.80 16.59
CA GLN A 53 -4.50 -3.65 15.62
C GLN A 53 -3.93 -4.91 16.29
N LYS A 54 -3.38 -4.77 17.52
CA LYS A 54 -2.88 -5.90 18.31
C LYS A 54 -3.97 -6.90 18.60
N GLU A 55 -5.13 -6.41 19.06
CA GLU A 55 -6.30 -7.23 19.34
C GLU A 55 -6.75 -8.03 18.10
N LEU A 56 -6.86 -7.37 16.95
CA LEU A 56 -7.24 -8.06 15.70
C LEU A 56 -6.24 -9.15 15.29
N VAL A 57 -4.95 -8.89 15.41
CA VAL A 57 -3.92 -9.91 15.14
C VAL A 57 -4.03 -11.07 16.10
N GLN A 58 -4.28 -10.81 17.39
CA GLN A 58 -4.50 -11.85 18.41
C GLN A 58 -5.77 -12.67 18.12
N MET A 59 -6.87 -12.03 17.76
CA MET A 59 -8.11 -12.70 17.37
C MET A 59 -7.95 -13.63 16.18
N MET A 60 -7.17 -13.20 15.16
CA MET A 60 -6.96 -13.97 13.92
C MET A 60 -6.00 -15.16 14.10
N TYR A 61 -5.01 -15.05 14.97
CA TYR A 61 -3.90 -16.00 15.02
C TYR A 61 -3.71 -16.66 16.41
N GLY A 62 -4.44 -16.23 17.43
CA GLY A 62 -4.38 -16.83 18.78
C GLY A 62 -2.95 -16.88 19.31
N SER A 63 -2.51 -18.06 19.77
CA SER A 63 -1.15 -18.27 20.28
C SER A 63 -0.04 -18.10 19.24
N ALA A 64 -0.35 -18.16 17.95
CA ALA A 64 0.61 -17.90 16.86
C ALA A 64 0.83 -16.41 16.60
N SER A 65 0.12 -15.51 17.30
CA SER A 65 0.21 -14.06 17.10
C SER A 65 1.48 -13.43 17.65
N GLU A 66 2.17 -14.05 18.64
CA GLU A 66 3.28 -13.43 19.37
C GLU A 66 4.41 -12.96 18.44
N ASP A 67 4.87 -13.81 17.53
CA ASP A 67 5.91 -13.45 16.56
C ASP A 67 5.46 -12.33 15.61
N TYR A 68 4.18 -12.30 15.22
CA TYR A 68 3.62 -11.25 14.37
C TYR A 68 3.50 -9.92 15.11
N LEU A 69 3.10 -9.94 16.36
CA LEU A 69 3.01 -8.74 17.21
C LEU A 69 4.39 -8.12 17.40
N LEU A 70 5.40 -8.92 17.72
CA LEU A 70 6.78 -8.46 17.86
C LEU A 70 7.33 -7.85 16.53
N LEU A 71 7.02 -8.47 15.39
CA LEU A 71 7.40 -7.95 14.11
C LEU A 71 6.74 -6.59 13.83
N LEU A 72 5.43 -6.49 14.05
CA LEU A 72 4.68 -5.27 13.81
C LEU A 72 5.06 -4.15 14.78
N GLU A 73 5.35 -4.45 16.04
CA GLU A 73 5.91 -3.49 17.01
C GLU A 73 7.26 -2.93 16.54
N SER A 74 8.16 -3.82 16.09
CA SER A 74 9.46 -3.40 15.55
C SER A 74 9.33 -2.54 14.28
N LEU A 75 8.39 -2.87 13.41
CA LEU A 75 8.09 -2.04 12.23
C LEU A 75 7.47 -0.71 12.62
N GLY A 76 6.58 -0.67 13.61
CA GLY A 76 6.01 0.56 14.16
C GLY A 76 7.09 1.53 14.64
N ASP A 77 8.03 1.03 15.45
CA ASP A 77 9.21 1.79 15.91
C ASP A 77 10.06 2.31 14.74
N PHE A 78 10.21 1.50 13.69
CA PHE A 78 10.95 1.90 12.51
C PHE A 78 10.22 2.99 11.73
N PHE A 79 8.92 2.88 11.53
CA PHE A 79 8.13 3.91 10.86
C PHE A 79 8.16 5.23 11.60
N GLU A 80 8.02 5.21 12.94
CA GLU A 80 8.05 6.41 13.78
C GLU A 80 9.40 7.14 13.70
N LYS A 81 10.51 6.39 13.69
CA LYS A 81 11.86 6.97 13.76
C LYS A 81 12.44 7.33 12.40
N GLU A 82 12.14 6.54 11.37
CA GLU A 82 12.87 6.61 10.10
C GLU A 82 12.02 7.13 8.93
N ILE A 83 10.70 6.97 8.96
CA ILE A 83 9.84 7.29 7.82
C ILE A 83 8.97 8.54 8.07
N GLU A 84 8.26 8.59 9.21
CA GLU A 84 7.36 9.71 9.52
C GLU A 84 8.06 11.06 9.51
N PRO A 85 9.27 11.23 10.08
CA PRO A 85 9.94 12.55 10.11
C PRO A 85 10.22 13.14 8.72
N THR A 86 10.26 12.29 7.68
CA THR A 86 10.54 12.71 6.30
C THR A 86 9.28 13.14 5.53
N ALA A 87 8.10 12.76 6.01
CA ALA A 87 6.85 12.82 5.24
C ALA A 87 6.46 14.25 4.81
N ARG A 88 6.60 15.24 5.72
CA ARG A 88 6.31 16.64 5.42
C ARG A 88 7.25 17.20 4.34
N GLN A 89 8.55 16.91 4.44
CA GLN A 89 9.52 17.39 3.45
C GLN A 89 9.26 16.77 2.07
N ILE A 90 8.94 15.49 2.01
CA ILE A 90 8.57 14.78 0.78
C ILE A 90 7.35 15.42 0.13
N ASP A 91 6.32 15.77 0.90
CA ASP A 91 5.12 16.44 0.39
C ASP A 91 5.43 17.84 -0.12
N VAL A 92 6.09 18.68 0.68
CA VAL A 92 6.41 20.07 0.32
C VAL A 92 7.25 20.15 -0.95
N LYS A 93 8.27 19.30 -1.06
CA LYS A 93 9.16 19.26 -2.23
C LYS A 93 8.59 18.48 -3.42
N ALA A 94 7.50 17.75 -3.23
CA ALA A 94 6.97 16.78 -4.19
C ALA A 94 8.06 15.81 -4.70
N GLU A 95 8.93 15.37 -3.80
CA GLU A 95 10.12 14.57 -4.11
C GLU A 95 9.87 13.08 -3.93
N PHE A 96 10.37 12.27 -4.89
CA PHE A 96 10.26 10.81 -4.81
C PHE A 96 10.97 10.27 -3.55
N PRO A 97 10.29 9.47 -2.70
CA PRO A 97 10.80 9.02 -1.40
C PRO A 97 11.83 7.88 -1.53
N ARG A 98 12.86 8.07 -2.35
CA ARG A 98 13.87 7.05 -2.69
C ARG A 98 14.49 6.42 -1.45
N GLU A 99 14.87 7.24 -0.48
CA GLU A 99 15.54 6.77 0.73
C GLU A 99 14.60 5.94 1.61
N ASN A 100 13.35 6.35 1.76
CA ASN A 100 12.34 5.58 2.49
C ASN A 100 12.11 4.21 1.84
N ILE A 101 11.96 4.21 0.50
CA ILE A 101 11.78 2.98 -0.28
C ILE A 101 12.98 2.05 -0.10
N ARG A 102 14.21 2.58 -0.21
CA ARG A 102 15.45 1.80 0.00
C ARG A 102 15.48 1.18 1.41
N LYS A 103 15.23 1.97 2.45
CA LYS A 103 15.20 1.50 3.84
C LYS A 103 14.14 0.39 4.04
N LEU A 104 12.95 0.53 3.44
CA LEU A 104 11.88 -0.46 3.55
C LEU A 104 12.21 -1.76 2.79
N PHE A 105 12.90 -1.70 1.66
CA PHE A 105 13.44 -2.90 1.01
C PHE A 105 14.45 -3.61 1.91
N GLU A 106 15.35 -2.88 2.56
CA GLU A 106 16.34 -3.44 3.48
C GLU A 106 15.70 -4.11 4.71
N GLN A 107 14.53 -3.63 5.16
CA GLN A 107 13.72 -4.27 6.19
C GLN A 107 12.92 -5.49 5.68
N GLY A 108 12.97 -5.80 4.39
CA GLY A 108 12.21 -6.90 3.80
C GLY A 108 10.71 -6.62 3.69
N PHE A 109 10.29 -5.36 3.76
CA PHE A 109 8.89 -4.96 3.74
C PHE A 109 8.14 -5.47 2.51
N THR A 110 8.73 -5.34 1.32
CA THR A 110 8.15 -5.80 0.05
C THR A 110 8.17 -7.32 -0.12
N SER A 111 8.93 -8.03 0.68
CA SER A 111 9.01 -9.50 0.65
C SER A 111 7.97 -10.20 1.55
N MET A 112 7.24 -9.44 2.38
CA MET A 112 6.39 -9.98 3.46
C MET A 112 5.38 -11.02 2.98
N GLY A 113 4.58 -10.72 1.95
CA GLY A 113 3.50 -11.60 1.47
C GLY A 113 3.91 -12.58 0.35
N PHE A 114 5.19 -12.67 -0.01
CA PHE A 114 5.65 -13.50 -1.12
C PHE A 114 6.28 -14.83 -0.67
N PRO A 115 6.22 -15.88 -1.54
CA PRO A 115 6.75 -17.21 -1.21
C PRO A 115 8.25 -17.20 -0.96
N LYS A 116 8.70 -18.07 -0.06
CA LYS A 116 10.12 -18.25 0.29
C LYS A 116 10.99 -18.72 -0.85
N ASP A 117 10.43 -19.50 -1.77
CA ASP A 117 11.15 -20.00 -2.96
C ASP A 117 11.65 -18.86 -3.86
N PHE A 118 11.04 -17.69 -3.77
CA PHE A 118 11.48 -16.47 -4.46
C PHE A 118 12.17 -15.45 -3.54
N GLY A 119 12.50 -15.84 -2.29
CA GLY A 119 13.14 -14.96 -1.32
C GLY A 119 12.16 -14.15 -0.46
N GLY A 120 10.87 -14.46 -0.52
CA GLY A 120 9.84 -13.84 0.32
C GLY A 120 9.83 -14.35 1.76
N LEU A 121 9.07 -13.66 2.63
CA LEU A 121 8.89 -14.05 4.04
C LEU A 121 7.68 -14.97 4.25
N GLU A 122 6.77 -15.02 3.29
CA GLU A 122 5.54 -15.84 3.33
C GLU A 122 4.68 -15.55 4.57
N LEU A 123 4.60 -14.27 4.93
CA LEU A 123 3.75 -13.82 6.02
C LEU A 123 2.28 -13.78 5.57
N PRO A 124 1.33 -14.00 6.49
CA PRO A 124 -0.09 -13.85 6.20
C PRO A 124 -0.45 -12.45 5.69
N TRP A 125 -1.42 -12.37 4.79
CA TRP A 125 -1.87 -11.11 4.21
C TRP A 125 -2.35 -10.07 5.24
N PRO A 126 -3.08 -10.43 6.30
CA PRO A 126 -3.42 -9.48 7.36
C PRO A 126 -2.21 -8.82 8.04
N ILE A 127 -1.08 -9.52 8.14
CA ILE A 127 0.16 -8.97 8.71
C ILE A 127 0.79 -7.96 7.74
N TYR A 128 0.82 -8.27 6.44
CA TYR A 128 1.25 -7.31 5.41
C TYR A 128 0.35 -6.07 5.39
N VAL A 129 -0.97 -6.24 5.49
CA VAL A 129 -1.94 -5.14 5.50
C VAL A 129 -1.79 -4.26 6.75
N ALA A 130 -1.51 -4.84 7.92
CA ALA A 130 -1.19 -4.09 9.14
C ALA A 130 0.07 -3.22 8.94
N ALA A 131 1.10 -3.78 8.33
CA ALA A 131 2.32 -3.04 8.00
C ALA A 131 2.06 -1.92 6.96
N MET A 132 1.19 -2.15 5.98
CA MET A 132 0.78 -1.13 5.00
C MET A 132 -0.04 -0.01 5.61
N GLU A 133 -0.92 -0.30 6.59
CA GLU A 133 -1.64 0.71 7.37
C GLU A 133 -0.65 1.62 8.11
N MET A 134 0.34 1.05 8.79
CA MET A 134 1.40 1.82 9.47
C MET A 134 2.24 2.64 8.49
N CYS A 135 2.57 2.09 7.33
CA CYS A 135 3.28 2.83 6.28
C CYS A 135 2.47 4.03 5.78
N GLY A 136 1.15 3.85 5.57
CA GLY A 136 0.21 4.92 5.21
C GLY A 136 0.11 6.01 6.28
N LYS A 137 0.11 5.63 7.55
CA LYS A 137 0.17 6.54 8.69
C LYS A 137 1.45 7.37 8.69
N ALA A 138 2.60 6.75 8.44
CA ALA A 138 3.90 7.41 8.45
C ALA A 138 4.10 8.34 7.25
N CYS A 139 3.91 7.80 6.03
CA CYS A 139 4.10 8.55 4.79
C CYS A 139 3.26 7.93 3.65
N ALA A 140 2.14 8.54 3.34
CA ALA A 140 1.22 8.07 2.30
C ALA A 140 1.91 7.90 0.93
N SER A 141 2.77 8.85 0.53
CA SER A 141 3.50 8.81 -0.74
C SER A 141 4.44 7.59 -0.85
N THR A 142 5.14 7.26 0.24
CA THR A 142 5.98 6.05 0.33
C THR A 142 5.11 4.79 0.23
N ALA A 143 4.00 4.76 0.98
CA ALA A 143 3.09 3.62 1.01
C ALA A 143 2.47 3.33 -0.37
N LEU A 144 2.00 4.36 -1.10
CA LEU A 144 1.41 4.19 -2.42
C LEU A 144 2.44 3.68 -3.45
N SER A 145 3.65 4.23 -3.44
CA SER A 145 4.73 3.78 -4.35
C SER A 145 5.05 2.30 -4.15
N LEU A 146 5.12 1.84 -2.89
CA LEU A 146 5.35 0.43 -2.56
C LEU A 146 4.13 -0.46 -2.83
N ALA A 147 2.91 0.04 -2.62
CA ALA A 147 1.68 -0.67 -2.93
C ALA A 147 1.57 -1.01 -4.43
N ILE A 148 1.87 -0.04 -5.30
CA ILE A 148 1.86 -0.25 -6.75
C ILE A 148 2.97 -1.21 -7.18
N HIS A 149 4.16 -1.09 -6.62
CA HIS A 149 5.22 -2.07 -6.84
C HIS A 149 4.80 -3.49 -6.40
N GLY A 150 4.20 -3.63 -5.21
CA GLY A 150 3.67 -4.89 -4.70
C GLY A 150 2.58 -5.48 -5.59
N THR A 151 1.71 -4.65 -6.16
CA THR A 151 0.70 -5.05 -7.15
C THR A 151 1.35 -5.63 -8.41
N CYS A 152 2.44 -5.04 -8.91
CA CYS A 152 3.20 -5.59 -10.02
C CYS A 152 3.88 -6.92 -9.67
N CYS A 153 4.48 -7.03 -8.48
CA CYS A 153 5.05 -8.30 -7.99
C CYS A 153 4.00 -9.41 -7.93
N GLU A 154 2.80 -9.08 -7.44
CA GLU A 154 1.68 -10.01 -7.37
C GLU A 154 1.21 -10.45 -8.76
N GLY A 155 1.19 -9.55 -9.74
CA GLY A 155 0.91 -9.86 -11.14
C GLY A 155 1.92 -10.86 -11.72
N VAL A 156 3.22 -10.65 -11.47
CA VAL A 156 4.27 -11.61 -11.87
C VAL A 156 4.06 -12.96 -11.18
N ARG A 157 3.78 -12.96 -9.88
CA ARG A 157 3.54 -14.18 -9.11
C ARG A 157 2.36 -15.00 -9.64
N GLN A 158 1.26 -14.34 -10.01
CA GLN A 158 0.03 -15.01 -10.41
C GLN A 158 0.05 -15.48 -11.87
N PHE A 159 0.50 -14.62 -12.79
CA PHE A 159 0.22 -14.80 -14.22
C PHE A 159 1.45 -15.12 -15.07
N SER A 160 2.68 -14.86 -14.57
CA SER A 160 3.89 -15.19 -15.30
C SER A 160 4.18 -16.68 -15.35
N ASN A 161 4.87 -17.12 -16.39
CA ASN A 161 5.38 -18.48 -16.49
C ASN A 161 6.56 -18.73 -15.52
N ALA A 162 7.01 -19.97 -15.40
CA ALA A 162 8.06 -20.35 -14.43
C ALA A 162 9.39 -19.60 -14.68
N SER A 163 9.77 -19.39 -15.95
CA SER A 163 10.99 -18.66 -16.31
C SER A 163 10.89 -17.20 -15.89
N GLN A 164 9.80 -16.52 -16.25
CA GLN A 164 9.55 -15.14 -15.87
C GLN A 164 9.49 -14.94 -14.34
N LYS A 165 8.82 -15.84 -13.61
CA LYS A 165 8.78 -15.79 -12.14
C LYS A 165 10.19 -15.86 -11.54
N LYS A 166 11.02 -16.76 -12.04
CA LYS A 166 12.40 -16.93 -11.58
C LYS A 166 13.28 -15.73 -11.91
N GLU A 167 13.07 -15.10 -13.05
CA GLU A 167 13.85 -13.96 -13.52
C GLU A 167 13.43 -12.65 -12.83
N TYR A 168 12.12 -12.38 -12.73
CA TYR A 168 11.63 -11.07 -12.31
C TYR A 168 11.28 -10.98 -10.82
N LEU A 169 10.70 -12.01 -10.23
CA LEU A 169 10.15 -11.90 -8.88
C LEU A 169 11.22 -11.69 -7.79
N PRO A 170 12.34 -12.45 -7.75
CA PRO A 170 13.38 -12.22 -6.73
C PRO A 170 14.00 -10.82 -6.76
N PRO A 171 14.41 -10.25 -7.90
CA PRO A 171 14.94 -8.89 -7.93
C PRO A 171 13.87 -7.83 -7.62
N MET A 172 12.59 -8.06 -7.93
CA MET A 172 11.51 -7.14 -7.57
C MET A 172 11.28 -7.13 -6.06
N ILE A 173 11.05 -8.26 -5.43
CA ILE A 173 10.77 -8.32 -3.98
C ILE A 173 11.96 -7.94 -3.11
N SER A 174 13.19 -8.03 -3.62
CA SER A 174 14.42 -7.59 -2.92
C SER A 174 14.79 -6.12 -3.17
N GLY A 175 14.04 -5.40 -4.00
CA GLY A 175 14.29 -4.00 -4.33
C GLY A 175 15.39 -3.73 -5.35
N LYS A 176 15.93 -4.78 -6.00
CA LYS A 176 16.90 -4.62 -7.10
C LYS A 176 16.25 -4.14 -8.40
N LYS A 177 14.95 -4.40 -8.58
CA LYS A 177 14.13 -3.87 -9.66
C LYS A 177 12.84 -3.29 -9.08
N PHE A 178 12.56 -2.05 -9.39
CA PHE A 178 11.34 -1.36 -8.98
C PHE A 178 10.34 -1.31 -10.13
N ALA A 179 9.04 -1.45 -9.86
CA ALA A 179 8.03 -1.56 -10.91
C ALA A 179 6.96 -0.48 -10.86
N GLY A 180 6.47 -0.09 -12.04
CA GLY A 180 5.33 0.77 -12.26
C GLY A 180 4.19 0.02 -12.96
N PHE A 181 2.94 0.33 -12.58
CA PHE A 181 1.73 -0.26 -13.15
C PHE A 181 1.15 0.65 -14.24
N SER A 182 1.16 0.20 -15.50
CA SER A 182 0.82 0.99 -16.68
C SER A 182 -0.44 0.45 -17.37
N LEU A 183 -1.62 0.83 -16.86
CA LEU A 183 -2.94 0.44 -17.38
C LEU A 183 -3.66 1.64 -18.01
N THR A 184 -3.86 2.71 -17.23
CA THR A 184 -4.67 3.88 -17.59
C THR A 184 -4.10 4.64 -18.76
N GLU A 185 -4.98 5.17 -19.61
CA GLU A 185 -4.64 6.01 -20.77
C GLU A 185 -5.40 7.34 -20.73
N PRO A 186 -5.03 8.36 -21.50
CA PRO A 186 -5.74 9.64 -21.53
C PRO A 186 -7.24 9.49 -21.79
N GLY A 187 -7.65 8.54 -22.63
CA GLY A 187 -9.05 8.25 -22.99
C GLY A 187 -9.66 7.05 -22.27
N SER A 188 -8.94 6.35 -21.39
CA SER A 188 -9.39 5.08 -20.80
C SER A 188 -8.95 4.97 -19.32
N GLY A 189 -9.81 5.39 -18.42
CA GLY A 189 -9.64 5.26 -16.97
C GLY A 189 -10.55 4.16 -16.40
N SER A 190 -11.79 4.50 -16.03
CA SER A 190 -12.78 3.54 -15.52
C SER A 190 -13.20 2.51 -16.58
N ASP A 191 -13.21 2.89 -17.86
CA ASP A 191 -13.38 1.98 -19.00
C ASP A 191 -12.02 1.37 -19.41
N ALA A 192 -11.41 0.60 -18.53
CA ALA A 192 -10.08 0.02 -18.73
C ALA A 192 -10.02 -1.10 -19.77
N ARG A 193 -11.16 -1.50 -20.38
CA ARG A 193 -11.17 -2.42 -21.53
C ARG A 193 -10.83 -1.73 -22.85
N ASN A 194 -11.10 -0.44 -22.94
CA ASN A 194 -11.00 0.31 -24.19
C ASN A 194 -9.59 0.91 -24.37
N LEU A 195 -8.57 0.03 -24.27
CA LEU A 195 -7.17 0.43 -24.47
C LEU A 195 -6.90 0.85 -25.91
N GLN A 196 -6.14 1.93 -26.07
CA GLN A 196 -5.66 2.42 -27.37
C GLN A 196 -4.18 2.08 -27.61
N THR A 197 -3.38 1.90 -26.53
CA THR A 197 -2.01 1.39 -26.64
C THR A 197 -2.02 0.03 -27.32
N THR A 198 -1.25 -0.15 -28.39
CA THR A 198 -1.19 -1.39 -29.17
C THR A 198 0.14 -2.10 -28.99
N ALA A 199 0.11 -3.43 -29.16
CA ALA A 199 1.30 -4.25 -29.28
C ALA A 199 1.12 -5.22 -30.47
N ARG A 200 2.05 -5.19 -31.43
CA ARG A 200 2.02 -6.06 -32.61
C ARG A 200 3.29 -6.89 -32.68
N LEU A 201 3.18 -8.16 -33.01
CA LEU A 201 4.33 -9.04 -33.17
C LEU A 201 4.92 -8.87 -34.59
N GLU A 202 6.15 -8.35 -34.66
CA GLU A 202 6.85 -8.08 -35.91
C GLU A 202 8.31 -8.60 -35.79
N GLY A 203 8.71 -9.50 -36.68
CA GLY A 203 10.08 -10.03 -36.67
C GLY A 203 10.48 -10.73 -35.36
N GLY A 204 9.54 -11.35 -34.65
CA GLY A 204 9.82 -12.03 -33.37
C GLY A 204 9.89 -11.12 -32.15
N GLN A 205 9.57 -9.84 -32.30
CA GLN A 205 9.50 -8.86 -31.21
C GLN A 205 8.11 -8.19 -31.18
N TRP A 206 7.65 -7.79 -30.00
CA TRP A 206 6.49 -6.92 -29.89
C TRP A 206 6.91 -5.47 -30.18
N VAL A 207 6.15 -4.79 -31.04
CA VAL A 207 6.27 -3.37 -31.29
C VAL A 207 5.11 -2.68 -30.59
N VAL A 208 5.43 -1.90 -29.54
CA VAL A 208 4.45 -1.22 -28.68
C VAL A 208 4.35 0.24 -29.08
N ASN A 209 3.11 0.73 -29.26
CA ASN A 209 2.80 2.12 -29.54
C ASN A 209 1.62 2.59 -28.70
N GLY A 210 1.76 3.73 -28.04
CA GLY A 210 0.69 4.38 -27.28
C GLY A 210 1.19 5.17 -26.08
N THR A 211 0.22 5.75 -25.36
CA THR A 211 0.49 6.62 -24.21
C THR A 211 -0.27 6.11 -22.99
N LYS A 212 0.45 5.93 -21.89
CA LYS A 212 -0.11 5.62 -20.57
C LYS A 212 -0.13 6.86 -19.69
N MET A 213 -1.20 7.04 -18.92
CA MET A 213 -1.40 8.18 -18.05
C MET A 213 -1.47 7.73 -16.59
N PHE A 214 -1.08 8.61 -15.69
CA PHE A 214 -1.09 8.36 -14.25
C PHE A 214 -0.32 7.11 -13.81
N THR A 215 0.76 6.79 -14.54
CA THR A 215 1.63 5.66 -14.18
C THR A 215 2.41 6.00 -12.90
N THR A 216 2.00 5.42 -11.79
CA THR A 216 2.72 5.54 -10.52
C THR A 216 4.09 4.87 -10.64
N ASN A 217 5.13 5.50 -10.09
CA ASN A 217 6.54 5.16 -10.21
C ASN A 217 7.13 5.40 -11.62
N GLY A 218 6.36 5.95 -12.57
CA GLY A 218 6.84 6.28 -13.91
C GLY A 218 8.05 7.21 -13.87
N GLY A 219 9.09 6.88 -14.65
CA GLY A 219 10.35 7.61 -14.67
C GLY A 219 11.32 7.29 -13.51
N TYR A 220 10.86 6.53 -12.50
CA TYR A 220 11.68 6.08 -11.36
C TYR A 220 11.73 4.56 -11.21
N CYS A 221 10.93 3.83 -11.97
CA CYS A 221 10.94 2.37 -11.99
C CYS A 221 11.90 1.82 -13.05
N ASP A 222 12.29 0.55 -12.87
CA ASP A 222 13.11 -0.22 -13.81
C ASP A 222 12.26 -1.02 -14.79
N LEU A 223 10.99 -1.27 -14.43
CA LEU A 223 10.10 -2.18 -15.13
C LEU A 223 8.67 -1.63 -15.13
N TYR A 224 7.99 -1.71 -16.28
CA TYR A 224 6.55 -1.50 -16.37
C TYR A 224 5.81 -2.82 -16.47
N PHE A 225 4.80 -3.03 -15.61
CA PHE A 225 3.74 -3.99 -15.87
C PHE A 225 2.71 -3.29 -16.77
N LEU A 226 2.86 -3.52 -18.07
CA LEU A 226 2.16 -2.79 -19.14
C LEU A 226 0.96 -3.60 -19.64
N PHE A 227 -0.15 -2.92 -19.89
CA PHE A 227 -1.30 -3.47 -20.62
C PHE A 227 -1.44 -2.78 -21.98
N ALA A 228 -1.49 -3.60 -23.04
CA ALA A 228 -1.64 -3.11 -24.42
C ALA A 228 -2.55 -4.05 -25.21
N LYS A 229 -3.22 -3.51 -26.22
CA LYS A 229 -4.11 -4.26 -27.11
C LYS A 229 -3.30 -4.98 -28.18
N THR A 230 -3.45 -6.30 -28.25
CA THR A 230 -2.95 -7.14 -29.34
C THR A 230 -4.10 -7.50 -30.28
N PRO A 231 -3.84 -8.21 -31.40
CA PRO A 231 -4.91 -8.75 -32.25
C PRO A 231 -5.92 -9.63 -31.50
N LYS A 232 -5.50 -10.30 -30.39
CA LYS A 232 -6.39 -11.14 -29.59
C LYS A 232 -7.08 -10.39 -28.43
N GLY A 233 -6.77 -9.10 -28.22
CA GLY A 233 -7.37 -8.28 -27.19
C GLY A 233 -6.36 -7.71 -26.19
N PRO A 234 -6.84 -7.10 -25.08
CA PRO A 234 -5.96 -6.58 -24.03
C PRO A 234 -5.03 -7.66 -23.51
N SER A 235 -3.74 -7.40 -23.50
CA SER A 235 -2.68 -8.33 -23.09
C SER A 235 -1.73 -7.63 -22.11
N ALA A 236 -1.01 -8.41 -21.31
CA ALA A 236 -0.09 -7.90 -20.31
C ALA A 236 1.37 -8.20 -20.66
N PHE A 237 2.27 -7.27 -20.32
CA PHE A 237 3.68 -7.35 -20.67
C PHE A 237 4.57 -6.87 -19.51
N LEU A 238 5.76 -7.48 -19.37
CA LEU A 238 6.83 -6.98 -18.51
C LEU A 238 7.85 -6.25 -19.40
N VAL A 239 7.88 -4.92 -19.31
CA VAL A 239 8.66 -4.08 -20.23
C VAL A 239 9.72 -3.31 -19.45
N ASP A 240 10.98 -3.40 -19.88
CA ASP A 240 12.06 -2.56 -19.34
C ASP A 240 11.70 -1.07 -19.51
N ALA A 241 11.84 -0.29 -18.46
CA ALA A 241 11.46 1.12 -18.45
C ALA A 241 12.23 1.96 -19.50
N LYS A 242 13.43 1.51 -19.89
CA LYS A 242 14.21 2.15 -20.96
C LYS A 242 13.55 2.09 -22.34
N SER A 243 12.58 1.19 -22.54
CA SER A 243 11.82 1.07 -23.79
C SER A 243 10.77 2.17 -23.96
N ALA A 244 10.57 3.02 -22.97
CA ALA A 244 9.57 4.08 -22.97
C ALA A 244 10.16 5.43 -22.58
N LYS A 245 9.50 6.51 -22.97
CA LYS A 245 9.79 7.87 -22.52
C LYS A 245 8.81 8.22 -21.41
N SER A 246 9.29 8.66 -20.27
CA SER A 246 8.46 9.18 -19.19
C SER A 246 8.47 10.70 -19.21
N SER A 247 7.29 11.31 -19.04
CA SER A 247 7.17 12.76 -18.87
C SER A 247 7.75 13.22 -17.53
N LYS A 248 7.78 14.53 -17.34
CA LYS A 248 7.95 15.12 -16.02
C LYS A 248 6.83 14.63 -15.08
N HIS A 249 7.13 14.58 -13.81
CA HIS A 249 6.17 14.30 -12.75
C HIS A 249 4.90 15.18 -12.88
N ILE A 250 3.72 14.55 -12.83
CA ILE A 250 2.45 15.26 -12.82
C ILE A 250 2.23 15.86 -11.44
N ASP A 251 2.02 17.18 -11.38
CA ASP A 251 1.69 17.87 -10.14
C ASP A 251 0.31 17.44 -9.64
N LYS A 252 0.21 17.12 -8.36
CA LYS A 252 -0.99 16.55 -7.74
C LYS A 252 -1.39 17.29 -6.48
N LEU A 253 -2.67 17.20 -6.13
CA LEU A 253 -3.23 17.73 -4.89
C LEU A 253 -2.59 17.08 -3.66
N GLY A 254 -2.52 15.75 -3.61
CA GLY A 254 -1.95 14.93 -2.55
C GLY A 254 -1.04 13.85 -3.12
N TYR A 255 -0.48 13.01 -2.24
CA TYR A 255 0.54 12.02 -2.62
C TYR A 255 1.65 12.65 -3.46
N ARG A 256 2.03 13.87 -3.10
CA ARG A 256 2.92 14.69 -3.94
C ARG A 256 4.28 14.04 -4.15
N GLY A 257 4.77 13.29 -3.18
CA GLY A 257 6.01 12.51 -3.31
C GLY A 257 5.86 11.18 -4.07
N SER A 258 4.66 10.63 -4.23
CA SER A 258 4.45 9.45 -5.07
C SER A 258 4.44 9.87 -6.53
N VAL A 259 5.58 9.70 -7.20
CA VAL A 259 5.74 10.11 -8.60
C VAL A 259 4.70 9.42 -9.48
N THR A 260 4.07 10.21 -10.31
CA THR A 260 3.06 9.78 -11.27
C THR A 260 3.37 10.47 -12.59
N ALA A 261 3.51 9.73 -13.68
CA ALA A 261 3.93 10.27 -14.96
C ALA A 261 3.05 9.78 -16.13
N GLU A 262 3.10 10.52 -17.22
CA GLU A 262 2.75 10.01 -18.53
C GLU A 262 3.91 9.15 -19.03
N VAL A 263 3.61 7.99 -19.66
CA VAL A 263 4.61 7.08 -20.23
C VAL A 263 4.25 6.79 -21.67
N VAL A 264 5.16 7.14 -22.57
CA VAL A 264 4.95 7.07 -24.03
C VAL A 264 5.82 5.96 -24.63
N PHE A 265 5.19 5.09 -25.40
CA PHE A 265 5.81 4.03 -26.17
C PHE A 265 5.73 4.43 -27.67
N GLU A 266 6.88 4.63 -28.29
CA GLU A 266 7.01 4.99 -29.71
C GLU A 266 7.81 3.92 -30.43
N ASN A 267 7.13 3.03 -31.17
CA ASN A 267 7.75 1.87 -31.82
C ASN A 267 8.69 1.09 -30.88
N ALA A 268 8.29 0.98 -29.62
CA ALA A 268 9.09 0.33 -28.60
C ALA A 268 9.16 -1.18 -28.86
N ARG A 269 10.35 -1.64 -29.25
CA ARG A 269 10.60 -3.06 -29.52
C ARG A 269 10.97 -3.78 -28.24
N VAL A 270 10.16 -4.77 -27.88
CA VAL A 270 10.39 -5.59 -26.69
C VAL A 270 10.38 -7.07 -27.07
N PRO A 271 11.17 -7.91 -26.38
CA PRO A 271 11.28 -9.34 -26.66
C PRO A 271 9.91 -10.05 -26.62
N LYS A 272 9.72 -11.06 -27.42
CA LYS A 272 8.49 -11.87 -27.45
C LYS A 272 8.13 -12.42 -26.07
N GLU A 273 9.13 -12.78 -25.29
CA GLU A 273 9.06 -13.39 -23.98
C GLU A 273 8.53 -12.43 -22.88
N THR A 274 8.38 -11.14 -23.19
CA THR A 274 7.82 -10.15 -22.25
C THR A 274 6.31 -10.28 -22.05
N LEU A 275 5.60 -10.99 -22.95
CA LEU A 275 4.18 -11.30 -22.79
C LEU A 275 3.94 -12.12 -21.53
N VAL A 276 3.06 -11.66 -20.67
CA VAL A 276 2.66 -12.32 -19.42
C VAL A 276 1.43 -13.18 -19.66
N GLY A 277 1.53 -14.46 -19.35
CA GLY A 277 0.43 -15.39 -19.46
C GLY A 277 -0.05 -15.59 -20.89
N THR A 278 -1.37 -15.50 -21.11
CA THR A 278 -2.02 -15.74 -22.40
C THR A 278 -2.36 -14.41 -23.09
N GLU A 279 -2.05 -14.29 -24.38
CA GLU A 279 -2.44 -13.15 -25.21
C GLU A 279 -3.98 -13.00 -25.25
N GLY A 280 -4.47 -11.80 -25.00
CA GLY A 280 -5.90 -11.47 -24.92
C GLY A 280 -6.49 -11.49 -23.50
N GLU A 281 -5.80 -12.07 -22.51
CA GLU A 281 -6.29 -12.21 -21.14
C GLU A 281 -5.88 -11.06 -20.19
N GLY A 282 -5.17 -10.06 -20.68
CA GLY A 282 -4.60 -8.97 -19.86
C GLY A 282 -5.62 -8.21 -19.03
N PHE A 283 -6.86 -8.03 -19.53
CA PHE A 283 -7.89 -7.35 -18.75
C PHE A 283 -8.33 -8.16 -17.50
N GLU A 284 -8.43 -9.47 -17.63
CA GLU A 284 -8.75 -10.35 -16.50
C GLU A 284 -7.60 -10.35 -15.47
N TYR A 285 -6.35 -10.28 -15.95
CA TYR A 285 -5.18 -10.14 -15.07
C TYR A 285 -5.20 -8.80 -14.33
N ALA A 286 -5.46 -7.70 -15.01
CA ALA A 286 -5.59 -6.39 -14.39
C ALA A 286 -6.65 -6.38 -13.27
N LYS A 287 -7.83 -6.94 -13.53
CA LYS A 287 -8.89 -7.05 -12.51
C LYS A 287 -8.42 -7.79 -11.27
N LYS A 288 -7.81 -8.98 -11.45
CA LYS A 288 -7.37 -9.82 -10.34
C LYS A 288 -6.23 -9.17 -9.54
N MET A 289 -5.31 -8.46 -10.20
CA MET A 289 -4.26 -7.69 -9.55
C MET A 289 -4.86 -6.56 -8.69
N LEU A 290 -5.83 -5.84 -9.23
CA LEU A 290 -6.51 -4.74 -8.55
C LEU A 290 -7.32 -5.20 -7.31
N PHE A 291 -7.74 -6.47 -7.20
CA PHE A 291 -8.40 -6.93 -5.96
C PHE A 291 -7.47 -6.79 -4.75
N GLY A 292 -6.23 -7.25 -4.88
CA GLY A 292 -5.21 -7.07 -3.83
C GLY A 292 -4.86 -5.59 -3.60
N GLY A 293 -4.68 -4.83 -4.68
CA GLY A 293 -4.41 -3.38 -4.64
C GLY A 293 -5.48 -2.61 -3.86
N ARG A 294 -6.77 -2.92 -4.03
CA ARG A 294 -7.88 -2.29 -3.29
C ARG A 294 -7.80 -2.53 -1.79
N VAL A 295 -7.46 -3.75 -1.36
CA VAL A 295 -7.25 -4.05 0.07
C VAL A 295 -6.09 -3.22 0.63
N THR A 296 -5.00 -3.13 -0.13
CA THR A 296 -3.82 -2.34 0.25
C THR A 296 -4.13 -0.84 0.32
N VAL A 297 -4.87 -0.29 -0.65
CA VAL A 297 -5.31 1.12 -0.63
C VAL A 297 -6.27 1.38 0.53
N GLY A 298 -7.15 0.43 0.86
CA GLY A 298 -7.99 0.49 2.05
C GLY A 298 -7.17 0.60 3.34
N ALA A 299 -6.09 -0.19 3.45
CA ALA A 299 -5.17 -0.12 4.58
C ALA A 299 -4.45 1.23 4.66
N ILE A 300 -3.93 1.73 3.53
CA ILE A 300 -3.28 3.05 3.46
C ILE A 300 -4.28 4.15 3.88
N SER A 301 -5.53 4.08 3.41
CA SER A 301 -6.58 5.04 3.79
C SER A 301 -6.84 5.06 5.29
N THR A 302 -6.92 3.86 5.90
CA THR A 302 -7.08 3.71 7.37
C THR A 302 -5.88 4.31 8.11
N GLY A 303 -4.66 4.10 7.61
CA GLY A 303 -3.43 4.67 8.18
C GLY A 303 -3.38 6.19 8.11
N ILE A 304 -3.76 6.78 6.96
CA ILE A 304 -3.85 8.25 6.79
C ILE A 304 -4.88 8.84 7.75
N ALA A 305 -6.06 8.21 7.85
CA ALA A 305 -7.11 8.61 8.78
C ALA A 305 -6.63 8.56 10.23
N ARG A 306 -5.91 7.50 10.61
CA ARG A 306 -5.33 7.38 11.94
C ARG A 306 -4.31 8.47 12.24
N ALA A 307 -3.44 8.82 11.28
CA ALA A 307 -2.49 9.91 11.44
C ALA A 307 -3.18 11.26 11.67
N ALA A 308 -4.24 11.55 10.91
CA ALA A 308 -5.03 12.76 11.09
C ALA A 308 -5.76 12.79 12.46
N PHE A 309 -6.35 11.65 12.86
CA PHE A 309 -6.99 11.47 14.15
C PHE A 309 -6.02 11.71 15.31
N ASP A 310 -4.84 11.09 15.30
CA ASP A 310 -3.84 11.26 16.38
C ASP A 310 -3.43 12.73 16.53
N LYS A 311 -3.27 13.47 15.42
CA LYS A 311 -3.01 14.92 15.44
C LYS A 311 -4.18 15.71 16.03
N ALA A 312 -5.43 15.35 15.68
CA ALA A 312 -6.62 16.00 16.20
C ALA A 312 -6.80 15.77 17.70
N VAL A 313 -6.56 14.54 18.17
CA VAL A 313 -6.57 14.23 19.62
C VAL A 313 -5.54 15.07 20.34
N LYS A 314 -4.28 15.05 19.88
CA LYS A 314 -3.20 15.83 20.50
C LYS A 314 -3.55 17.33 20.54
N TYR A 315 -3.94 17.89 19.41
CA TYR A 315 -4.28 19.32 19.34
C TYR A 315 -5.45 19.68 20.26
N SER A 316 -6.50 18.86 20.32
CA SER A 316 -7.67 19.12 21.16
C SER A 316 -7.38 19.09 22.65
N THR A 317 -6.40 18.31 23.09
CA THR A 317 -5.98 18.23 24.51
C THR A 317 -5.03 19.38 24.91
N GLU A 318 -4.28 19.93 23.96
CA GLU A 318 -3.31 21.01 24.20
C GLU A 318 -3.93 22.41 24.00
N ARG A 319 -4.82 22.57 23.02
CA ARG A 319 -5.43 23.85 22.67
C ARG A 319 -6.56 24.21 23.62
N THR A 320 -6.49 25.39 24.21
CA THR A 320 -7.53 25.94 25.09
C THR A 320 -8.35 27.01 24.39
N ALA A 321 -9.66 27.02 24.65
CA ALA A 321 -10.60 28.06 24.25
C ALA A 321 -11.71 28.18 25.32
N PHE A 322 -12.23 29.37 25.54
CA PHE A 322 -13.26 29.61 26.56
C PHE A 322 -12.88 29.08 27.95
N GLY A 323 -11.59 29.14 28.30
CA GLY A 323 -11.06 28.78 29.64
C GLY A 323 -10.83 27.29 29.88
N LYS A 324 -10.98 26.41 28.87
CA LYS A 324 -10.74 24.95 29.02
C LYS A 324 -10.18 24.34 27.73
N PRO A 325 -9.55 23.14 27.78
CA PRO A 325 -9.11 22.41 26.59
C PRO A 325 -10.26 22.17 25.61
N LEU A 326 -9.95 22.09 24.30
CA LEU A 326 -10.97 21.78 23.28
C LEU A 326 -11.59 20.40 23.52
N SER A 327 -10.83 19.43 24.01
CA SER A 327 -11.29 18.08 24.36
C SER A 327 -12.40 18.05 25.44
N ASP A 328 -12.61 19.14 26.19
CA ASP A 328 -13.66 19.24 27.21
C ASP A 328 -15.01 19.72 26.63
N PHE A 329 -15.09 19.96 25.33
CA PHE A 329 -16.33 20.33 24.66
C PHE A 329 -16.99 19.10 24.05
N GLU A 330 -18.27 18.86 24.35
CA GLU A 330 -19.04 17.71 23.89
C GLU A 330 -19.04 17.56 22.34
N MET A 331 -19.08 18.69 21.60
CA MET A 331 -19.02 18.68 20.14
C MET A 331 -17.68 18.12 19.62
N ILE A 332 -16.57 18.40 20.31
CA ILE A 332 -15.25 17.84 19.95
C ILE A 332 -15.18 16.36 20.33
N GLN A 333 -15.70 16.00 21.51
CA GLN A 333 -15.76 14.60 21.95
C GLN A 333 -16.56 13.74 20.98
N SER A 334 -17.71 14.23 20.52
CA SER A 334 -18.54 13.55 19.51
C SER A 334 -17.75 13.32 18.20
N LYS A 335 -17.09 14.36 17.69
CA LYS A 335 -16.24 14.24 16.48
C LYS A 335 -15.15 13.18 16.65
N LEU A 336 -14.42 13.20 17.75
CA LEU A 336 -13.36 12.22 18.03
C LEU A 336 -13.91 10.80 18.15
N ALA A 337 -15.08 10.62 18.75
CA ALA A 337 -15.74 9.31 18.85
C ALA A 337 -16.13 8.77 17.47
N ASP A 338 -16.74 9.60 16.62
CA ASP A 338 -17.10 9.23 15.24
C ASP A 338 -15.87 8.90 14.39
N MET A 339 -14.82 9.72 14.47
CA MET A 339 -13.55 9.50 13.76
C MET A 339 -12.92 8.16 14.14
N LEU A 340 -12.85 7.81 15.42
CA LEU A 340 -12.30 6.54 15.88
C LEU A 340 -13.16 5.36 15.42
N THR A 341 -14.48 5.50 15.46
CA THR A 341 -15.42 4.49 14.99
C THR A 341 -15.22 4.19 13.50
N ASP A 342 -15.09 5.23 12.66
CA ASP A 342 -14.82 5.10 11.24
C ASP A 342 -13.49 4.39 10.94
N ILE A 343 -12.43 4.73 11.68
CA ILE A 343 -11.12 4.09 11.55
C ILE A 343 -11.22 2.60 11.88
N ASN A 344 -11.87 2.25 12.98
CA ASN A 344 -12.00 0.87 13.43
C ASN A 344 -12.87 0.04 12.48
N ALA A 345 -13.99 0.58 12.00
CA ALA A 345 -14.83 -0.07 11.01
C ALA A 345 -14.07 -0.28 9.69
N SER A 346 -13.32 0.72 9.21
CA SER A 346 -12.46 0.62 8.03
C SER A 346 -11.44 -0.52 8.18
N ARG A 347 -10.75 -0.56 9.31
CA ARG A 347 -9.74 -1.58 9.63
C ARG A 347 -10.34 -2.98 9.62
N MET A 348 -11.49 -3.18 10.28
CA MET A 348 -12.17 -4.48 10.29
C MET A 348 -12.51 -4.98 8.88
N MET A 349 -13.04 -4.12 8.01
CA MET A 349 -13.35 -4.50 6.64
C MET A 349 -12.10 -4.84 5.82
N VAL A 350 -11.03 -4.07 5.97
CA VAL A 350 -9.74 -4.29 5.30
C VAL A 350 -9.12 -5.61 5.74
N TYR A 351 -9.07 -5.87 7.05
CA TYR A 351 -8.51 -7.12 7.59
C TYR A 351 -9.36 -8.35 7.20
N ARG A 352 -10.68 -8.21 7.15
CA ARG A 352 -11.57 -9.28 6.65
C ARG A 352 -11.24 -9.64 5.20
N ALA A 353 -11.08 -8.65 4.31
CA ALA A 353 -10.73 -8.88 2.92
C ALA A 353 -9.33 -9.52 2.78
N ALA A 354 -8.35 -9.06 3.56
CA ALA A 354 -7.02 -9.63 3.62
C ALA A 354 -7.03 -11.09 4.12
N TYR A 355 -7.81 -11.40 5.15
CA TYR A 355 -7.97 -12.74 5.69
C TYR A 355 -8.57 -13.72 4.67
N LEU A 356 -9.62 -13.29 3.94
CA LEU A 356 -10.23 -14.11 2.89
C LEU A 356 -9.21 -14.43 1.77
N LYS A 357 -8.44 -13.43 1.33
CA LYS A 357 -7.35 -13.64 0.36
C LYS A 357 -6.32 -14.65 0.88
N ASP A 358 -5.89 -14.53 2.12
CA ASP A 358 -4.90 -15.42 2.75
C ASP A 358 -5.39 -16.87 2.80
N ARG A 359 -6.70 -17.07 2.95
CA ARG A 359 -7.37 -18.39 2.94
C ARG A 359 -7.73 -18.90 1.55
N GLY A 360 -7.33 -18.21 0.48
CA GLY A 360 -7.69 -18.57 -0.89
C GLY A 360 -9.19 -18.52 -1.19
N LYS A 361 -9.96 -17.75 -0.40
CA LYS A 361 -11.40 -17.55 -0.60
C LYS A 361 -11.65 -16.41 -1.59
N PRO A 362 -12.79 -16.39 -2.29
CA PRO A 362 -13.23 -15.23 -3.06
C PRO A 362 -13.28 -13.99 -2.14
N PHE A 363 -12.77 -12.85 -2.61
CA PHE A 363 -12.70 -11.62 -1.83
C PHE A 363 -12.89 -10.34 -2.66
N GLU A 364 -13.34 -10.46 -3.90
CA GLU A 364 -13.52 -9.32 -4.83
C GLU A 364 -14.49 -8.29 -4.28
N SER A 365 -15.65 -8.74 -3.80
CA SER A 365 -16.69 -7.89 -3.20
C SER A 365 -16.19 -7.25 -1.91
N GLU A 366 -15.55 -8.02 -1.05
CA GLU A 366 -15.01 -7.54 0.22
C GLU A 366 -13.87 -6.54 0.02
N ALA A 367 -13.01 -6.74 -0.98
CA ALA A 367 -11.98 -5.77 -1.35
C ALA A 367 -12.58 -4.44 -1.82
N ALA A 368 -13.66 -4.50 -2.61
CA ALA A 368 -14.36 -3.31 -3.07
C ALA A 368 -15.08 -2.60 -1.91
N GLN A 369 -15.75 -3.35 -1.01
CA GLN A 369 -16.40 -2.82 0.19
C GLN A 369 -15.37 -2.15 1.12
N ALA A 370 -14.28 -2.83 1.42
CA ALA A 370 -13.21 -2.30 2.26
C ALA A 370 -12.63 -1.00 1.68
N LYS A 371 -12.37 -0.99 0.35
CA LYS A 371 -11.78 0.18 -0.32
C LYS A 371 -12.72 1.37 -0.31
N VAL A 372 -13.98 1.21 -0.70
CA VAL A 372 -14.91 2.35 -0.75
C VAL A 372 -15.19 2.89 0.63
N PHE A 373 -15.40 2.01 1.63
CA PHE A 373 -15.64 2.44 2.99
C PHE A 373 -14.43 3.18 3.57
N ALA A 374 -13.24 2.55 3.56
CA ALA A 374 -12.04 3.14 4.14
C ALA A 374 -11.62 4.46 3.45
N SER A 375 -11.82 4.58 2.13
CA SER A 375 -11.46 5.82 1.42
C SER A 375 -12.42 6.97 1.70
N GLU A 376 -13.73 6.74 1.74
CA GLU A 376 -14.72 7.79 1.98
C GLU A 376 -14.74 8.21 3.45
N HIS A 377 -14.74 7.26 4.38
CA HIS A 377 -14.71 7.56 5.81
C HIS A 377 -13.34 8.09 6.24
N GLY A 378 -12.24 7.61 5.65
CA GLY A 378 -10.91 8.16 5.90
C GLY A 378 -10.79 9.62 5.47
N LEU A 379 -11.40 10.00 4.34
CA LEU A 379 -11.48 11.40 3.90
C LEU A 379 -12.28 12.25 4.90
N ARG A 380 -13.43 11.73 5.40
CA ARG A 380 -14.23 12.39 6.44
C ARG A 380 -13.43 12.59 7.73
N VAL A 381 -12.70 11.59 8.18
CA VAL A 381 -11.82 11.70 9.36
C VAL A 381 -10.76 12.80 9.18
N CYS A 382 -10.14 12.87 8.01
CA CYS A 382 -9.15 13.91 7.72
C CYS A 382 -9.78 15.30 7.67
N ASP A 383 -10.99 15.44 7.16
CA ASP A 383 -11.75 16.70 7.13
C ASP A 383 -12.09 17.18 8.55
N GLU A 384 -12.60 16.28 9.39
CA GLU A 384 -12.88 16.58 10.80
C GLU A 384 -11.62 16.94 11.60
N ALA A 385 -10.47 16.32 11.26
CA ALA A 385 -9.20 16.69 11.88
C ALA A 385 -8.81 18.14 11.55
N ILE A 386 -8.97 18.59 10.30
CA ILE A 386 -8.79 20.00 9.91
C ILE A 386 -9.76 20.88 10.69
N GLN A 387 -11.03 20.49 10.77
CA GLN A 387 -12.08 21.25 11.46
C GLN A 387 -11.76 21.43 12.95
N ILE A 388 -11.24 20.40 13.64
CA ILE A 388 -10.83 20.46 15.05
C ILE A 388 -9.66 21.45 15.24
N HIS A 389 -8.72 21.51 14.27
CA HIS A 389 -7.62 22.48 14.31
C HIS A 389 -8.09 23.90 14.01
N GLY A 390 -9.29 24.11 13.45
CA GLY A 390 -9.79 25.41 13.06
C GLY A 390 -8.87 26.10 12.03
N GLY A 391 -8.62 27.40 12.18
CA GLY A 391 -7.75 28.16 11.26
C GLY A 391 -6.33 27.59 11.13
N TYR A 392 -5.80 26.98 12.18
CA TYR A 392 -4.50 26.32 12.13
C TYR A 392 -4.50 25.06 11.27
N GLY A 393 -5.62 24.36 11.14
CA GLY A 393 -5.75 23.20 10.24
C GLY A 393 -5.66 23.57 8.75
N TYR A 394 -5.85 24.86 8.42
CA TYR A 394 -5.77 25.40 7.07
C TYR A 394 -4.39 26.05 6.76
N ALA A 395 -3.53 26.19 7.77
CA ALA A 395 -2.22 26.76 7.64
C ALA A 395 -1.13 25.69 7.41
N ASP A 396 -0.17 25.97 6.55
CA ASP A 396 0.94 25.05 6.21
C ASP A 396 1.79 24.67 7.42
N GLU A 397 1.81 25.48 8.47
CA GLU A 397 2.53 25.19 9.70
C GLU A 397 2.06 23.89 10.37
N PHE A 398 0.76 23.63 10.32
CA PHE A 398 0.12 22.42 10.83
C PHE A 398 -0.12 21.43 9.69
N ASP A 399 0.65 20.37 9.65
CA ASP A 399 0.68 19.35 8.58
C ASP A 399 -0.60 18.48 8.49
N VAL A 400 -1.66 18.80 9.22
CA VAL A 400 -2.90 18.00 9.25
C VAL A 400 -3.60 17.96 7.89
N HIS A 401 -3.59 19.08 7.14
CA HIS A 401 -4.21 19.17 5.81
C HIS A 401 -3.55 18.25 4.76
N ARG A 402 -2.28 17.85 4.96
CA ARG A 402 -1.61 16.87 4.08
C ARG A 402 -2.38 15.57 4.05
N HIS A 403 -2.86 15.11 5.19
CA HIS A 403 -3.63 13.85 5.28
C HIS A 403 -4.94 13.92 4.49
N TRP A 404 -5.62 15.07 4.51
CA TRP A 404 -6.82 15.30 3.71
C TRP A 404 -6.51 15.28 2.20
N ARG A 405 -5.45 15.99 1.77
CA ARG A 405 -5.02 16.02 0.37
C ARG A 405 -4.63 14.63 -0.13
N ASP A 406 -3.91 13.85 0.68
CA ASP A 406 -3.53 12.48 0.36
C ASP A 406 -4.78 11.58 0.31
N SER A 407 -5.65 11.63 1.31
CA SER A 407 -6.84 10.79 1.41
C SER A 407 -7.79 10.97 0.22
N ARG A 408 -7.85 12.17 -0.39
CA ARG A 408 -8.75 12.46 -1.52
C ARG A 408 -8.47 11.59 -2.73
N LEU A 409 -7.23 11.20 -3.00
CA LEU A 409 -6.91 10.29 -4.10
C LEU A 409 -7.56 8.93 -3.92
N ASN A 410 -7.67 8.43 -2.70
CA ASN A 410 -8.12 7.07 -2.43
C ASN A 410 -9.57 6.81 -2.84
N THR A 411 -10.39 7.85 -3.01
CA THR A 411 -11.75 7.72 -3.57
C THR A 411 -11.76 7.64 -5.10
N VAL A 412 -10.63 7.93 -5.76
CA VAL A 412 -10.49 8.00 -7.23
C VAL A 412 -9.58 6.89 -7.76
N GLY A 413 -8.40 6.71 -7.16
CA GLY A 413 -7.39 5.73 -7.59
C GLY A 413 -7.80 4.28 -7.31
N GLU A 414 -7.19 3.33 -8.02
CA GLU A 414 -7.48 1.87 -7.94
C GLU A 414 -8.96 1.52 -8.21
N GLY A 415 -9.64 2.37 -8.99
CA GLY A 415 -11.06 2.35 -9.25
C GLY A 415 -11.84 3.32 -8.37
N THR A 416 -12.65 4.16 -9.01
CA THR A 416 -13.43 5.18 -8.30
C THR A 416 -14.44 4.55 -7.33
N SER A 417 -14.95 5.35 -6.39
CA SER A 417 -16.02 4.93 -5.47
C SER A 417 -17.24 4.37 -6.20
N GLU A 418 -17.57 4.93 -7.38
CA GLU A 418 -18.65 4.47 -8.25
C GLU A 418 -18.35 3.08 -8.82
N ILE A 419 -17.13 2.85 -9.29
CA ILE A 419 -16.68 1.52 -9.78
C ILE A 419 -16.75 0.49 -8.65
N MET A 420 -16.36 0.83 -7.43
CA MET A 420 -16.48 -0.07 -6.27
C MET A 420 -17.96 -0.46 -6.05
N ARG A 421 -18.87 0.51 -6.07
CA ARG A 421 -20.30 0.27 -5.92
C ARG A 421 -20.88 -0.61 -7.03
N LEU A 422 -20.41 -0.42 -8.27
CA LEU A 422 -20.79 -1.31 -9.40
C LEU A 422 -20.29 -2.74 -9.21
N ILE A 423 -19.11 -2.95 -8.67
CA ILE A 423 -18.57 -4.30 -8.38
C ILE A 423 -19.41 -4.95 -7.29
N ILE A 424 -19.66 -4.25 -6.19
CA ILE A 424 -20.47 -4.74 -5.08
C ILE A 424 -21.89 -5.11 -5.54
N SER A 425 -22.55 -4.21 -6.28
CA SER A 425 -23.92 -4.44 -6.76
C SER A 425 -24.03 -5.63 -7.71
N LYS A 426 -23.05 -5.79 -8.62
CA LYS A 426 -23.00 -6.96 -9.51
C LYS A 426 -22.88 -8.27 -8.75
N HIS A 427 -22.14 -8.26 -7.65
CA HIS A 427 -21.97 -9.45 -6.81
C HIS A 427 -23.25 -9.81 -6.05
N ILE A 428 -23.99 -8.79 -5.58
CA ILE A 428 -25.27 -8.98 -4.91
C ILE A 428 -26.35 -9.50 -5.89
N ILE A 429 -26.40 -8.94 -7.11
CA ILE A 429 -27.46 -9.24 -8.08
C ILE A 429 -27.24 -10.59 -8.78
N LYS A 430 -25.99 -11.01 -8.97
CA LYS A 430 -25.68 -12.23 -9.73
C LYS A 430 -25.48 -13.46 -8.85
N GLY A 431 -25.40 -13.31 -7.54
CA GLY A 431 -25.23 -14.39 -6.53
C GLY A 431 -23.81 -14.84 -6.49
#